data_6b18dd64d14b8fff5e3a048e2044dbde
#
_entry.id   6b18dd64d14b8fff5e3a048e2044dbde
#
_cell.length_a   1.000
_cell.length_b   1.000
_cell.length_c   1.000
_cell.angle_alpha   90.00
_cell.angle_beta   90.00
_cell.angle_gamma   90.00
#
_symmetry.space_group_name_H-M   'P 1'
#
loop_
_entity.id
_entity.type
_entity.pdbx_description
1 polymer ?
#
loop_
_entity_poly.entity_id
_entity_poly.type
_entity_poly.pdbx_seq_one_letter_code
_entity_poly.pdbx_strand_id
1 'polypeptide(L)'
;MHHFVRAGDIRPSPAFPRHAAGYRRFALSERSIGAVHTGWGLCELEAGGRIDLHVQSFEKSFYVLSGNPALILDGRGYRLSPGACGLIPVGMKHAWLGPQSGTARWIDMNAPCPKGENFADDTYFLGPPPEGVAIEDLDIRDPSSRHLFRMGEDDIKVDALRTGLKKDAPKVSASMATALLLYSGISLKMLVDQRLDAALHTMFMVEYEPNANAHPHDHPLEEAYYIMHGEVEAWADDAKYLMKPGDFLWAGVGCTHAFYNRSGTTVRWLETQSPQPPARHSYRFARDWEYLAEQLERKGVAQ
;
A
#
# COMPACT_ATOMS: atom_id res chain seq x y z
N MET A 1 16.78 10.69 -4.46
CA MET A 1 17.32 9.34 -4.16
C MET A 1 16.18 8.34 -4.24
N HIS A 2 16.43 7.18 -4.88
CA HIS A 2 15.43 6.11 -5.06
C HIS A 2 16.05 4.73 -4.90
N HIS A 3 15.21 3.71 -4.74
CA HIS A 3 15.59 2.30 -4.69
C HIS A 3 14.61 1.45 -5.49
N PHE A 4 15.13 0.57 -6.35
CA PHE A 4 14.32 -0.26 -7.23
C PHE A 4 14.64 -1.75 -7.01
N VAL A 5 13.60 -2.58 -6.88
CA VAL A 5 13.72 -4.04 -6.68
C VAL A 5 12.92 -4.75 -7.76
N ARG A 6 13.57 -5.65 -8.50
CA ARG A 6 12.88 -6.55 -9.46
C ARG A 6 12.14 -7.65 -8.71
N ALA A 7 10.97 -8.02 -9.20
CA ALA A 7 10.22 -9.17 -8.68
C ALA A 7 11.07 -10.45 -8.62
N GLY A 8 11.90 -10.65 -9.66
CA GLY A 8 12.81 -11.78 -9.74
C GLY A 8 13.92 -11.82 -8.69
N ASP A 9 14.20 -10.72 -8.00
CA ASP A 9 15.24 -10.61 -6.97
C ASP A 9 14.69 -10.78 -5.55
N ILE A 10 13.38 -10.79 -5.39
CA ILE A 10 12.72 -10.92 -4.09
C ILE A 10 12.86 -12.36 -3.59
N ARG A 11 13.53 -12.53 -2.44
CA ARG A 11 13.77 -13.83 -1.78
C ARG A 11 13.41 -13.74 -0.31
N PRO A 12 12.13 -13.98 0.08
CA PRO A 12 11.74 -13.97 1.48
C PRO A 12 12.54 -14.96 2.30
N SER A 13 13.06 -14.52 3.44
CA SER A 13 13.81 -15.31 4.39
C SER A 13 13.08 -15.41 5.73
N PRO A 14 13.33 -16.45 6.56
CA PRO A 14 12.71 -16.58 7.87
C PRO A 14 12.89 -15.30 8.70
N ALA A 15 11.78 -14.80 9.26
CA ALA A 15 11.76 -13.65 10.13
C ALA A 15 11.16 -14.03 11.50
N PHE A 16 11.59 -13.32 12.55
CA PHE A 16 11.19 -13.58 13.94
C PHE A 16 11.39 -15.05 14.40
N PRO A 17 12.59 -15.64 14.27
CA PRO A 17 12.80 -17.10 14.40
C PRO A 17 12.40 -17.69 15.74
N ARG A 18 12.25 -16.88 16.81
CA ARG A 18 11.79 -17.32 18.14
C ARG A 18 10.29 -17.09 18.35
N HIS A 19 9.66 -16.31 17.49
CA HIS A 19 8.32 -15.77 17.67
C HIS A 19 7.43 -15.96 16.44
N ALA A 20 7.89 -16.77 15.50
CA ALA A 20 7.10 -17.12 14.32
C ALA A 20 7.42 -18.53 13.87
N ALA A 21 6.46 -19.18 13.26
CA ALA A 21 6.60 -20.46 12.58
C ALA A 21 6.05 -20.33 11.15
N GLY A 22 6.81 -20.78 10.15
CA GLY A 22 6.39 -20.71 8.75
C GLY A 22 6.28 -19.28 8.19
N TYR A 23 6.86 -18.28 8.85
CA TYR A 23 6.85 -16.89 8.43
C TYR A 23 8.16 -16.50 7.77
N ARG A 24 8.06 -15.85 6.62
CA ARG A 24 9.18 -15.29 5.86
C ARG A 24 8.87 -13.85 5.45
N ARG A 25 9.89 -13.01 5.38
CA ARG A 25 9.77 -11.62 4.94
C ARG A 25 10.96 -11.22 4.07
N PHE A 26 10.72 -10.38 3.07
CA PHE A 26 11.73 -9.67 2.32
C PHE A 26 11.53 -8.17 2.52
N ALA A 27 12.56 -7.47 2.98
CA ALA A 27 12.51 -6.01 3.08
C ALA A 27 12.63 -5.40 1.68
N LEU A 28 11.59 -4.69 1.25
CA LEU A 28 11.55 -3.95 -0.02
C LEU A 28 12.12 -2.55 0.15
N SER A 29 11.84 -1.89 1.29
CA SER A 29 12.51 -0.68 1.72
C SER A 29 12.83 -0.76 3.22
N GLU A 30 13.98 -0.24 3.60
CA GLU A 30 14.49 -0.25 4.96
C GLU A 30 15.53 0.87 5.16
N ARG A 31 16.00 1.08 6.38
CA ARG A 31 16.97 2.14 6.70
C ARG A 31 18.28 2.05 5.94
N SER A 32 18.70 0.85 5.56
CA SER A 32 19.96 0.63 4.81
C SER A 32 19.98 1.32 3.45
N ILE A 33 18.82 1.53 2.82
CA ILE A 33 18.68 2.27 1.56
C ILE A 33 18.41 3.77 1.76
N GLY A 34 18.40 4.24 3.00
CA GLY A 34 18.10 5.63 3.35
C GLY A 34 16.64 5.93 3.65
N ALA A 35 15.74 4.93 3.68
CA ALA A 35 14.35 5.12 4.06
C ALA A 35 14.23 5.47 5.55
N VAL A 36 13.50 6.52 5.86
CA VAL A 36 13.30 7.04 7.22
C VAL A 36 11.84 6.91 7.63
N HIS A 37 10.93 7.18 6.71
CA HIS A 37 9.50 7.24 6.97
C HIS A 37 8.77 5.96 6.57
N THR A 38 9.29 5.19 5.60
CA THR A 38 8.63 4.00 5.06
C THR A 38 9.49 2.75 5.15
N GLY A 39 9.00 1.71 5.82
CA GLY A 39 9.59 0.37 5.76
C GLY A 39 8.61 -0.60 5.12
N TRP A 40 8.91 -1.09 3.90
CA TRP A 40 8.07 -2.03 3.17
C TRP A 40 8.60 -3.45 3.22
N GLY A 41 7.70 -4.43 3.22
CA GLY A 41 8.06 -5.83 3.11
C GLY A 41 7.05 -6.66 2.35
N LEU A 42 7.56 -7.67 1.65
CA LEU A 42 6.77 -8.78 1.16
C LEU A 42 6.82 -9.89 2.21
N CYS A 43 5.65 -10.28 2.70
CA CYS A 43 5.45 -11.25 3.76
C CYS A 43 4.82 -12.53 3.22
N GLU A 44 5.26 -13.66 3.72
CA GLU A 44 4.74 -15.00 3.44
C GLU A 44 4.49 -15.76 4.73
N LEU A 45 3.33 -16.43 4.84
CA LEU A 45 3.00 -17.28 5.98
C LEU A 45 2.39 -18.57 5.48
N GLU A 46 3.04 -19.67 5.82
CA GLU A 46 2.64 -21.04 5.41
C GLU A 46 1.39 -21.51 6.15
N ALA A 47 0.73 -22.54 5.62
CA ALA A 47 -0.37 -23.21 6.30
C ALA A 47 0.06 -23.72 7.68
N GLY A 48 -0.77 -23.46 8.70
CA GLY A 48 -0.45 -23.76 10.09
C GLY A 48 0.67 -22.90 10.70
N GLY A 49 1.22 -21.95 9.94
CA GLY A 49 2.19 -20.99 10.43
C GLY A 49 1.57 -19.95 11.38
N ARG A 50 2.41 -19.20 12.07
CA ARG A 50 1.95 -18.11 12.95
C ARG A 50 3.03 -17.05 13.14
N ILE A 51 2.60 -15.86 13.52
CA ILE A 51 3.42 -14.83 14.17
C ILE A 51 2.80 -14.60 15.55
N ASP A 52 3.61 -14.72 16.58
CA ASP A 52 3.19 -14.60 17.98
C ASP A 52 2.57 -13.23 18.27
N LEU A 53 1.80 -13.13 19.34
CA LEU A 53 1.19 -11.89 19.78
C LEU A 53 2.27 -10.83 20.06
N HIS A 54 2.16 -9.67 19.47
CA HIS A 54 3.14 -8.60 19.59
C HIS A 54 2.50 -7.21 19.49
N VAL A 55 3.27 -6.21 19.83
CA VAL A 55 3.02 -4.79 19.60
C VAL A 55 4.20 -4.16 18.88
N GLN A 56 3.98 -3.04 18.21
CA GLN A 56 5.01 -2.33 17.47
C GLN A 56 4.98 -0.84 17.81
N SER A 57 6.14 -0.17 17.73
CA SER A 57 6.27 1.26 17.99
C SER A 57 6.06 2.13 16.73
N PHE A 58 5.50 1.55 15.68
CA PHE A 58 5.16 2.21 14.42
C PHE A 58 3.73 1.83 13.99
N GLU A 59 3.12 2.63 13.13
CA GLU A 59 1.92 2.22 12.41
C GLU A 59 2.28 1.21 11.33
N LYS A 60 1.45 0.19 11.18
CA LYS A 60 1.56 -0.78 10.09
C LYS A 60 0.28 -0.77 9.26
N SER A 61 0.41 -0.63 7.96
CA SER A 61 -0.64 -1.03 7.02
C SER A 61 -0.26 -2.32 6.32
N PHE A 62 -1.25 -3.03 5.79
CA PHE A 62 -1.05 -4.23 5.03
C PHE A 62 -2.04 -4.36 3.89
N TYR A 63 -1.68 -5.14 2.86
CA TYR A 63 -2.56 -5.51 1.75
C TYR A 63 -2.33 -6.98 1.38
N VAL A 64 -3.40 -7.79 1.45
CA VAL A 64 -3.33 -9.25 1.16
C VAL A 64 -3.33 -9.46 -0.36
N LEU A 65 -2.24 -10.06 -0.86
CA LEU A 65 -2.05 -10.40 -2.27
C LEU A 65 -2.69 -11.75 -2.62
N SER A 66 -2.49 -12.75 -1.76
CA SER A 66 -2.98 -14.12 -2.00
C SER A 66 -3.13 -14.91 -0.70
N GLY A 67 -3.93 -15.98 -0.76
CA GLY A 67 -4.23 -16.82 0.40
C GLY A 67 -5.22 -16.16 1.37
N ASN A 68 -5.50 -16.88 2.46
CA ASN A 68 -6.48 -16.46 3.45
C ASN A 68 -5.89 -16.54 4.87
N PRO A 69 -4.95 -15.63 5.24
CA PRO A 69 -4.43 -15.58 6.59
C PRO A 69 -5.51 -15.10 7.56
N ALA A 70 -5.35 -15.38 8.85
CA ALA A 70 -6.14 -14.75 9.88
C ALA A 70 -5.29 -13.73 10.66
N LEU A 71 -5.90 -12.59 10.96
CA LEU A 71 -5.35 -11.54 11.82
C LEU A 71 -6.14 -11.54 13.13
N ILE A 72 -5.45 -11.71 14.25
CA ILE A 72 -6.02 -11.40 15.56
C ILE A 72 -5.61 -9.97 15.89
N LEU A 73 -6.57 -9.08 16.01
CA LEU A 73 -6.37 -7.65 16.24
C LEU A 73 -7.17 -7.25 17.49
N ASP A 74 -6.46 -6.78 18.51
CA ASP A 74 -7.04 -6.40 19.81
C ASP A 74 -8.03 -7.44 20.38
N GLY A 75 -7.65 -8.72 20.32
CA GLY A 75 -8.42 -9.84 20.85
C GLY A 75 -9.54 -10.37 19.95
N ARG A 76 -9.75 -9.81 18.77
CA ARG A 76 -10.72 -10.30 17.77
C ARG A 76 -10.02 -10.91 16.57
N GLY A 77 -10.54 -12.04 16.07
CA GLY A 77 -9.96 -12.77 14.96
C GLY A 77 -10.73 -12.51 13.65
N TYR A 78 -9.99 -12.16 12.61
CA TYR A 78 -10.54 -11.88 11.27
C TYR A 78 -9.87 -12.77 10.24
N ARG A 79 -10.67 -13.49 9.45
CA ARG A 79 -10.20 -14.17 8.24
C ARG A 79 -10.10 -13.15 7.12
N LEU A 80 -8.91 -13.01 6.58
CA LEU A 80 -8.65 -12.08 5.48
C LEU A 80 -8.67 -12.83 4.14
N SER A 81 -8.97 -12.12 3.07
CA SER A 81 -8.94 -12.64 1.70
C SER A 81 -8.14 -11.68 0.81
N PRO A 82 -7.74 -12.08 -0.42
CA PRO A 82 -7.10 -11.15 -1.35
C PRO A 82 -7.89 -9.86 -1.50
N GLY A 83 -7.18 -8.73 -1.49
CA GLY A 83 -7.77 -7.39 -1.43
C GLY A 83 -8.09 -6.86 -0.03
N ALA A 84 -8.07 -7.71 1.00
CA ALA A 84 -8.17 -7.24 2.38
C ALA A 84 -6.94 -6.40 2.75
N CYS A 85 -7.17 -5.29 3.41
CA CYS A 85 -6.15 -4.35 3.84
C CYS A 85 -6.57 -3.71 5.17
N GLY A 86 -5.66 -3.01 5.80
CA GLY A 86 -6.00 -2.31 7.03
C GLY A 86 -4.82 -1.65 7.70
N LEU A 87 -5.13 -1.04 8.84
CA LEU A 87 -4.22 -0.37 9.72
C LEU A 87 -4.07 -1.15 11.02
N ILE A 88 -2.86 -1.31 11.48
CA ILE A 88 -2.52 -1.71 12.84
C ILE A 88 -1.88 -0.50 13.52
N PRO A 89 -2.61 0.21 14.38
CA PRO A 89 -2.10 1.38 15.09
C PRO A 89 -0.89 1.06 15.99
N VAL A 90 -0.10 2.08 16.30
CA VAL A 90 1.02 1.97 17.25
C VAL A 90 0.54 1.34 18.57
N GLY A 91 1.26 0.34 19.03
CA GLY A 91 1.00 -0.34 20.31
C GLY A 91 -0.21 -1.28 20.31
N MET A 92 -0.93 -1.43 19.20
CA MET A 92 -2.07 -2.34 19.13
C MET A 92 -1.60 -3.80 19.12
N LYS A 93 -2.16 -4.60 20.02
CA LYS A 93 -1.84 -6.04 20.11
C LYS A 93 -2.37 -6.78 18.89
N HIS A 94 -1.50 -7.54 18.24
CA HIS A 94 -1.91 -8.34 17.10
C HIS A 94 -1.06 -9.63 16.95
N ALA A 95 -1.65 -10.61 16.28
CA ALA A 95 -1.01 -11.87 15.91
C ALA A 95 -1.52 -12.31 14.53
N TRP A 96 -0.71 -13.08 13.81
CA TRP A 96 -1.09 -13.63 12.52
C TRP A 96 -1.12 -15.16 12.58
N LEU A 97 -2.11 -15.75 11.94
CA LEU A 97 -2.23 -17.19 11.75
C LEU A 97 -2.24 -17.50 10.25
N GLY A 98 -1.53 -18.55 9.88
CA GLY A 98 -1.45 -19.04 8.51
C GLY A 98 -2.81 -19.52 7.98
N PRO A 99 -2.94 -19.60 6.64
CA PRO A 99 -4.14 -20.13 6.02
C PRO A 99 -4.32 -21.62 6.35
N GLN A 100 -5.49 -22.17 6.04
CA GLN A 100 -5.73 -23.61 6.21
C GLN A 100 -4.93 -24.47 5.24
N SER A 101 -4.59 -23.92 4.06
CA SER A 101 -3.77 -24.58 3.04
C SER A 101 -2.97 -23.57 2.23
N GLY A 102 -1.83 -23.99 1.70
CA GLY A 102 -0.97 -23.16 0.87
C GLY A 102 -0.21 -22.12 1.67
N THR A 103 0.12 -21.01 1.02
CA THR A 103 0.86 -19.89 1.59
C THR A 103 0.08 -18.61 1.37
N ALA A 104 -0.12 -17.83 2.42
CA ALA A 104 -0.63 -16.48 2.31
C ALA A 104 0.52 -15.51 2.04
N ARG A 105 0.26 -14.49 1.22
CA ARG A 105 1.21 -13.43 0.88
C ARG A 105 0.54 -12.07 1.07
N TRP A 106 1.26 -11.12 1.64
CA TRP A 106 0.81 -9.74 1.75
C TRP A 106 1.99 -8.78 1.71
N ILE A 107 1.70 -7.54 1.36
CA ILE A 107 2.62 -6.42 1.54
C ILE A 107 2.34 -5.80 2.89
N ASP A 108 3.38 -5.50 3.66
CA ASP A 108 3.29 -4.61 4.82
C ASP A 108 4.05 -3.30 4.57
N MET A 109 3.55 -2.23 5.14
CA MET A 109 4.20 -0.94 5.19
C MET A 109 4.19 -0.43 6.63
N ASN A 110 5.34 0.03 7.09
CA ASN A 110 5.59 0.46 8.47
C ASN A 110 6.02 1.93 8.48
N ALA A 111 5.40 2.76 9.30
CA ALA A 111 5.70 4.18 9.44
C ALA A 111 5.83 4.59 10.92
N PRO A 112 6.95 5.21 11.35
CA PRO A 112 8.19 5.39 10.58
C PRO A 112 8.90 4.06 10.26
N CYS A 113 9.89 4.11 9.36
CA CYS A 113 10.70 2.94 9.03
C CYS A 113 11.32 2.32 10.31
N PRO A 114 11.08 1.03 10.60
CA PRO A 114 11.57 0.40 11.80
C PRO A 114 13.09 0.47 11.95
N LYS A 115 13.58 0.51 13.18
CA LYS A 115 15.00 0.42 13.48
C LYS A 115 15.41 -1.04 13.47
N GLY A 116 16.47 -1.35 12.74
CA GLY A 116 16.94 -2.71 12.54
C GLY A 116 17.59 -3.39 13.75
N GLU A 117 18.54 -4.23 13.53
CA GLU A 117 19.11 -5.29 14.37
C GLU A 117 19.20 -5.03 15.89
N ASN A 118 19.61 -3.83 16.32
CA ASN A 118 19.78 -3.53 17.75
C ASN A 118 18.46 -3.24 18.50
N PHE A 119 17.33 -3.13 17.77
CA PHE A 119 16.04 -2.73 18.30
C PHE A 119 14.94 -3.73 17.97
N ALA A 120 15.29 -4.94 17.52
CA ALA A 120 14.36 -6.00 17.14
C ALA A 120 13.25 -5.49 16.19
N ASP A 121 13.61 -4.63 15.24
CA ASP A 121 12.69 -3.97 14.31
C ASP A 121 11.54 -3.21 15.01
N ASP A 122 11.81 -2.65 16.19
CA ASP A 122 10.81 -1.95 17.02
C ASP A 122 9.55 -2.80 17.33
N THR A 123 9.73 -4.13 17.43
CA THR A 123 8.67 -5.11 17.66
C THR A 123 8.87 -5.82 19.01
N TYR A 124 7.80 -5.89 19.82
CA TYR A 124 7.82 -6.42 21.18
C TYR A 124 6.83 -7.57 21.30
N PHE A 125 7.34 -8.80 21.44
CA PHE A 125 6.54 -10.01 21.56
C PHE A 125 5.99 -10.18 22.98
N LEU A 126 4.72 -10.57 23.05
CA LEU A 126 3.97 -10.74 24.29
C LEU A 126 3.67 -12.22 24.63
N GLY A 127 3.99 -13.14 23.72
CA GLY A 127 3.76 -14.57 23.87
C GLY A 127 3.03 -15.17 22.67
N PRO A 128 2.61 -16.43 22.74
CA PRO A 128 1.89 -17.09 21.66
C PRO A 128 0.57 -16.38 21.32
N PRO A 129 -0.01 -16.63 20.14
CA PRO A 129 -1.35 -16.14 19.83
C PRO A 129 -2.35 -16.58 20.88
N PRO A 130 -3.32 -15.74 21.29
CA PRO A 130 -4.30 -16.10 22.30
C PRO A 130 -5.17 -17.29 21.84
N GLU A 131 -5.35 -18.27 22.72
CA GLU A 131 -6.20 -19.42 22.44
C GLU A 131 -7.68 -19.09 22.52
N GLY A 132 -8.51 -19.84 21.79
CA GLY A 132 -9.98 -19.73 21.85
C GLY A 132 -10.57 -18.49 21.16
N VAL A 133 -9.76 -17.69 20.49
CA VAL A 133 -10.28 -16.56 19.69
C VAL A 133 -10.99 -17.11 18.44
N ALA A 134 -12.28 -16.81 18.32
CA ALA A 134 -13.03 -17.14 17.11
C ALA A 134 -12.49 -16.34 15.92
N ILE A 135 -12.28 -17.03 14.79
CA ILE A 135 -11.86 -16.39 13.52
C ILE A 135 -13.08 -16.28 12.63
N GLU A 136 -13.54 -15.04 12.45
CA GLU A 136 -14.71 -14.70 11.66
C GLU A 136 -14.29 -14.13 10.29
N ASP A 137 -15.15 -14.25 9.28
CA ASP A 137 -14.90 -13.59 8.01
C ASP A 137 -15.02 -12.08 8.18
N LEU A 138 -14.10 -11.33 7.54
CA LEU A 138 -14.09 -9.87 7.66
C LEU A 138 -15.38 -9.25 7.12
N ASP A 139 -16.19 -8.67 8.00
CA ASP A 139 -17.30 -7.78 7.64
C ASP A 139 -16.84 -6.31 7.79
N ILE A 140 -16.64 -5.64 6.66
CA ILE A 140 -16.21 -4.23 6.62
C ILE A 140 -17.31 -3.25 7.10
N ARG A 141 -18.52 -3.73 7.37
CA ARG A 141 -19.64 -2.93 7.90
C ARG A 141 -19.76 -3.01 9.41
N ASP A 142 -19.10 -4.00 10.03
CA ASP A 142 -19.05 -4.11 11.49
C ASP A 142 -18.17 -2.98 12.05
N PRO A 143 -18.69 -2.12 12.95
CA PRO A 143 -17.90 -1.06 13.58
C PRO A 143 -16.65 -1.57 14.32
N SER A 144 -16.65 -2.83 14.76
CA SER A 144 -15.51 -3.44 15.42
C SER A 144 -14.33 -3.71 14.49
N SER A 145 -14.57 -3.79 13.18
CA SER A 145 -13.54 -3.93 12.15
C SER A 145 -13.09 -2.61 11.54
N ARG A 146 -13.31 -1.48 12.21
CA ARG A 146 -13.09 -0.12 11.71
C ARG A 146 -11.69 0.16 11.14
N HIS A 147 -10.67 -0.59 11.56
CA HIS A 147 -9.31 -0.50 11.04
C HIS A 147 -9.05 -1.37 9.80
N LEU A 148 -10.04 -2.15 9.38
CA LEU A 148 -9.91 -3.10 8.27
C LEU A 148 -10.83 -2.72 7.12
N PHE A 149 -10.37 -3.03 5.92
CA PHE A 149 -11.10 -2.79 4.68
C PHE A 149 -10.84 -3.93 3.69
N ARG A 150 -11.68 -4.06 2.68
CA ARG A 150 -11.45 -4.94 1.55
C ARG A 150 -11.82 -4.22 0.25
N MET A 151 -10.86 -4.14 -0.65
CA MET A 151 -11.05 -3.60 -1.99
C MET A 151 -11.53 -4.70 -2.94
N GLY A 152 -12.59 -4.43 -3.69
CA GLY A 152 -12.99 -5.23 -4.84
C GLY A 152 -12.25 -4.81 -6.10
N GLU A 153 -12.13 -5.69 -7.08
CA GLU A 153 -11.42 -5.41 -8.34
C GLU A 153 -12.04 -4.23 -9.12
N ASP A 154 -13.37 -4.08 -9.04
CA ASP A 154 -14.10 -3.04 -9.78
C ASP A 154 -14.16 -1.69 -9.03
N ASP A 155 -13.71 -1.64 -7.78
CA ASP A 155 -13.86 -0.45 -6.93
C ASP A 155 -13.03 0.76 -7.37
N ILE A 156 -12.04 0.57 -8.24
CA ILE A 156 -11.15 1.63 -8.74
C ILE A 156 -11.43 2.01 -10.20
N LYS A 157 -12.24 1.25 -10.92
CA LYS A 157 -12.52 1.52 -12.33
C LYS A 157 -13.19 2.88 -12.50
N VAL A 158 -12.71 3.66 -13.47
CA VAL A 158 -13.22 5.00 -13.79
C VAL A 158 -14.74 5.00 -14.03
N ASP A 159 -15.27 3.96 -14.66
CA ASP A 159 -16.70 3.83 -14.89
C ASP A 159 -17.51 3.68 -13.59
N ALA A 160 -16.97 3.01 -12.57
CA ALA A 160 -17.58 2.96 -11.25
C ALA A 160 -17.64 4.34 -10.58
N LEU A 161 -16.69 5.22 -10.88
CA LEU A 161 -16.67 6.61 -10.41
C LEU A 161 -17.65 7.50 -11.19
N ARG A 162 -17.89 7.21 -12.49
CA ARG A 162 -18.79 7.99 -13.36
C ARG A 162 -20.26 7.63 -13.16
N THR A 163 -20.58 6.37 -12.86
CA THR A 163 -21.98 5.88 -12.74
C THR A 163 -22.62 6.17 -11.38
N GLY A 164 -21.93 6.87 -10.51
CA GLY A 164 -22.33 7.10 -9.13
C GLY A 164 -21.95 5.91 -8.24
N LEU A 165 -21.67 6.24 -7.00
CA LEU A 165 -21.29 5.26 -6.00
C LEU A 165 -22.41 4.24 -5.82
N LYS A 166 -22.12 2.97 -5.97
CA LYS A 166 -23.00 1.93 -5.43
C LYS A 166 -23.28 2.28 -3.98
N LYS A 167 -24.51 2.11 -3.54
CA LYS A 167 -25.01 2.52 -2.21
C LYS A 167 -24.11 2.09 -1.05
N ASP A 168 -23.28 1.09 -1.28
CA ASP A 168 -22.40 0.42 -0.32
C ASP A 168 -20.88 0.60 -0.64
N ALA A 169 -20.53 1.37 -1.66
CA ALA A 169 -19.11 1.60 -1.97
C ALA A 169 -18.51 2.63 -1.00
N PRO A 170 -17.28 2.41 -0.49
CA PRO A 170 -16.59 3.41 0.30
C PRO A 170 -16.47 4.71 -0.49
N LYS A 171 -16.71 5.84 0.17
CA LYS A 171 -16.64 7.16 -0.47
C LYS A 171 -15.22 7.45 -0.91
N VAL A 172 -15.05 7.84 -2.17
CA VAL A 172 -13.76 8.34 -2.68
C VAL A 172 -13.50 9.72 -2.07
N SER A 173 -12.30 9.92 -1.56
CA SER A 173 -11.87 11.26 -1.12
C SER A 173 -11.80 12.19 -2.33
N ALA A 174 -12.66 13.22 -2.34
CA ALA A 174 -12.66 14.24 -3.39
C ALA A 174 -11.72 15.39 -2.98
N SER A 175 -10.45 15.33 -3.40
CA SER A 175 -9.55 16.49 -3.35
C SER A 175 -9.39 17.08 -4.76
N MET A 176 -8.98 18.35 -4.86
CA MET A 176 -8.67 19.00 -6.15
C MET A 176 -7.60 18.24 -6.96
N ALA A 177 -6.64 17.62 -6.28
CA ALA A 177 -5.65 16.74 -6.89
C ALA A 177 -6.30 15.55 -7.62
N THR A 178 -7.41 15.02 -7.09
CA THR A 178 -8.15 13.92 -7.71
C THR A 178 -8.76 14.30 -9.07
N ALA A 179 -9.19 15.54 -9.24
CA ALA A 179 -9.73 16.01 -10.53
C ALA A 179 -8.63 16.05 -11.60
N LEU A 180 -7.46 16.60 -11.29
CA LEU A 180 -6.32 16.63 -12.21
C LEU A 180 -5.92 15.21 -12.65
N LEU A 181 -5.84 14.28 -11.70
CA LEU A 181 -5.50 12.89 -11.96
C LEU A 181 -6.54 12.21 -12.85
N LEU A 182 -7.83 12.45 -12.60
CA LEU A 182 -8.91 11.87 -13.41
C LEU A 182 -8.83 12.29 -14.88
N TYR A 183 -8.56 13.58 -15.16
CA TYR A 183 -8.37 14.06 -16.53
C TYR A 183 -7.13 13.47 -17.21
N SER A 184 -6.15 13.06 -16.44
CA SER A 184 -4.94 12.37 -16.92
C SER A 184 -5.13 10.87 -17.15
N GLY A 185 -6.34 10.33 -16.94
CA GLY A 185 -6.62 8.90 -17.03
C GLY A 185 -6.13 8.09 -15.81
N ILE A 186 -6.04 8.75 -14.67
CA ILE A 186 -5.57 8.17 -13.41
C ILE A 186 -6.75 8.08 -12.44
N SER A 187 -6.97 6.91 -11.88
CA SER A 187 -7.90 6.71 -10.77
C SER A 187 -7.16 6.27 -9.52
N LEU A 188 -7.70 6.65 -8.37
CA LEU A 188 -7.07 6.51 -7.09
C LEU A 188 -8.10 6.09 -6.04
N LYS A 189 -7.78 5.05 -5.26
CA LYS A 189 -8.63 4.60 -4.16
C LYS A 189 -7.85 4.56 -2.86
N MET A 190 -8.21 5.42 -1.91
CA MET A 190 -7.65 5.38 -0.56
C MET A 190 -8.08 4.09 0.14
N LEU A 191 -7.10 3.35 0.66
CA LEU A 191 -7.28 2.12 1.42
C LEU A 191 -7.06 2.35 2.92
N VAL A 192 -5.99 3.07 3.25
CA VAL A 192 -5.64 3.46 4.63
C VAL A 192 -5.37 4.95 4.67
N ASP A 193 -6.15 5.66 5.46
CA ASP A 193 -6.01 7.09 5.73
C ASP A 193 -6.62 7.43 7.11
N GLN A 194 -6.85 8.70 7.36
CA GLN A 194 -7.48 9.20 8.61
C GLN A 194 -8.82 8.54 8.93
N ARG A 195 -9.53 7.98 7.94
CA ARG A 195 -10.83 7.30 8.19
C ARG A 195 -10.64 5.96 8.93
N LEU A 196 -9.45 5.36 8.82
CA LEU A 196 -9.04 4.20 9.60
C LEU A 196 -8.17 4.58 10.82
N ASP A 197 -8.12 5.88 11.17
CA ASP A 197 -7.28 6.45 12.23
C ASP A 197 -5.77 6.42 11.93
N ALA A 198 -5.35 6.34 10.67
CA ALA A 198 -3.94 6.48 10.31
C ALA A 198 -3.46 7.92 10.56
N ALA A 199 -2.34 8.07 11.26
CA ALA A 199 -1.75 9.36 11.59
C ALA A 199 -0.40 9.60 10.91
N LEU A 200 0.34 8.55 10.57
CA LEU A 200 1.72 8.66 10.10
C LEU A 200 1.88 8.44 8.60
N HIS A 201 0.94 7.74 7.95
CA HIS A 201 1.03 7.42 6.53
C HIS A 201 -0.34 7.28 5.86
N THR A 202 -0.32 7.16 4.54
CA THR A 202 -1.47 6.74 3.74
C THR A 202 -1.09 5.55 2.88
N MET A 203 -2.07 4.71 2.54
CA MET A 203 -1.94 3.64 1.56
C MET A 203 -3.13 3.68 0.61
N PHE A 204 -2.88 3.56 -0.67
CA PHE A 204 -3.91 3.63 -1.69
C PHE A 204 -3.56 2.78 -2.92
N MET A 205 -4.58 2.44 -3.67
CA MET A 205 -4.45 1.78 -4.97
C MET A 205 -4.54 2.84 -6.06
N VAL A 206 -3.68 2.72 -7.05
CA VAL A 206 -3.65 3.59 -8.24
C VAL A 206 -3.88 2.75 -9.48
N GLU A 207 -4.63 3.28 -10.42
CA GLU A 207 -4.83 2.69 -11.74
C GLU A 207 -4.64 3.75 -12.82
N TYR A 208 -3.84 3.43 -13.84
CA TYR A 208 -3.63 4.23 -15.03
C TYR A 208 -4.29 3.56 -16.23
N GLU A 209 -5.14 4.30 -16.92
CA GLU A 209 -5.62 3.93 -18.26
C GLU A 209 -4.46 3.92 -19.28
N PRO A 210 -4.62 3.28 -20.45
CA PRO A 210 -3.65 3.42 -21.54
C PRO A 210 -3.39 4.89 -21.87
N ASN A 211 -2.12 5.24 -22.02
CA ASN A 211 -1.60 6.60 -22.26
C ASN A 211 -1.74 7.58 -21.08
N ALA A 212 -2.21 7.11 -19.92
CA ALA A 212 -2.19 7.92 -18.71
C ALA A 212 -0.75 8.19 -18.25
N ASN A 213 -0.53 9.34 -17.66
CA ASN A 213 0.80 9.71 -17.16
C ASN A 213 0.72 10.70 -15.99
N ALA A 214 1.73 10.64 -15.12
CA ALA A 214 2.10 11.70 -14.19
C ALA A 214 3.47 12.22 -14.60
N HIS A 215 3.53 13.49 -14.97
CA HIS A 215 4.78 14.15 -15.36
C HIS A 215 5.77 14.25 -14.20
N PRO A 216 7.05 14.59 -14.48
CA PRO A 216 8.05 14.76 -13.44
C PRO A 216 7.58 15.70 -12.34
N HIS A 217 7.61 15.21 -11.12
CA HIS A 217 7.23 15.93 -9.90
C HIS A 217 8.02 15.41 -8.71
N ASP A 218 8.01 16.14 -7.62
CA ASP A 218 8.57 15.74 -6.34
C ASP A 218 7.62 16.16 -5.21
N HIS A 219 7.90 15.70 -4.01
CA HIS A 219 7.16 16.07 -2.80
C HIS A 219 8.01 15.86 -1.53
N PRO A 220 7.64 16.53 -0.42
CA PRO A 220 8.39 16.45 0.83
C PRO A 220 8.00 15.23 1.67
N LEU A 221 7.83 14.07 1.03
CA LEU A 221 7.49 12.79 1.66
C LEU A 221 8.16 11.64 0.90
N GLU A 222 8.26 10.48 1.53
CA GLU A 222 8.65 9.25 0.86
C GLU A 222 7.44 8.58 0.26
N GLU A 223 7.61 8.05 -0.94
CA GLU A 223 6.63 7.20 -1.61
C GLU A 223 7.20 5.83 -1.95
N ALA A 224 6.31 4.86 -2.05
CA ALA A 224 6.70 3.54 -2.51
C ALA A 224 5.56 2.91 -3.31
N TYR A 225 5.94 2.14 -4.33
CA TYR A 225 5.09 1.61 -5.38
C TYR A 225 5.34 0.12 -5.57
N TYR A 226 4.30 -0.69 -5.51
CA TYR A 226 4.37 -2.13 -5.80
C TYR A 226 3.40 -2.46 -6.93
N ILE A 227 3.93 -2.91 -8.07
CA ILE A 227 3.11 -3.17 -9.27
C ILE A 227 2.28 -4.44 -9.08
N MET A 228 0.97 -4.29 -9.24
CA MET A 228 -0.02 -5.36 -9.11
C MET A 228 -0.40 -5.96 -10.47
N HIS A 229 -0.55 -5.11 -11.50
CA HIS A 229 -1.01 -5.50 -12.83
C HIS A 229 -0.49 -4.55 -13.89
N GLY A 230 -0.26 -5.06 -15.12
CA GLY A 230 0.19 -4.26 -16.26
C GLY A 230 1.67 -3.87 -16.19
N GLU A 231 2.09 -2.98 -17.08
CA GLU A 231 3.46 -2.48 -17.17
C GLU A 231 3.46 -0.96 -17.23
N VAL A 232 4.40 -0.32 -16.55
CA VAL A 232 4.55 1.15 -16.55
C VAL A 232 6.01 1.55 -16.69
N GLU A 233 6.27 2.58 -17.49
CA GLU A 233 7.57 3.25 -17.52
C GLU A 233 7.64 4.21 -16.32
N ALA A 234 8.56 3.95 -15.40
CA ALA A 234 8.81 4.80 -14.23
C ALA A 234 10.16 5.52 -14.42
N TRP A 235 10.19 6.80 -14.09
CA TRP A 235 11.41 7.60 -13.99
C TRP A 235 11.63 7.94 -12.53
N ALA A 236 12.88 7.84 -12.07
CA ALA A 236 13.25 8.24 -10.72
C ALA A 236 14.63 8.86 -10.77
N ASP A 237 14.74 10.13 -10.42
CA ASP A 237 15.92 10.95 -10.66
C ASP A 237 16.39 10.81 -12.13
N ASP A 238 17.63 10.35 -12.36
CA ASP A 238 18.20 10.15 -13.70
C ASP A 238 17.96 8.74 -14.28
N ALA A 239 17.26 7.85 -13.55
CA ALA A 239 17.05 6.47 -13.95
C ALA A 239 15.67 6.25 -14.56
N LYS A 240 15.57 5.24 -15.44
CA LYS A 240 14.31 4.80 -16.06
C LYS A 240 14.16 3.30 -15.92
N TYR A 241 12.94 2.88 -15.59
CA TYR A 241 12.58 1.50 -15.36
C TYR A 241 11.31 1.15 -16.14
N LEU A 242 11.25 -0.01 -16.78
CA LEU A 242 9.99 -0.64 -17.14
C LEU A 242 9.62 -1.55 -15.98
N MET A 243 8.63 -1.13 -15.20
CA MET A 243 8.13 -1.87 -14.05
C MET A 243 7.01 -2.82 -14.46
N LYS A 244 7.03 -4.02 -13.87
CA LYS A 244 6.12 -5.14 -14.14
C LYS A 244 5.51 -5.66 -12.82
N PRO A 245 4.47 -6.52 -12.87
CA PRO A 245 3.90 -7.09 -11.65
C PRO A 245 4.94 -7.71 -10.72
N GLY A 246 4.91 -7.30 -9.46
CA GLY A 246 5.84 -7.70 -8.42
C GLY A 246 7.09 -6.81 -8.29
N ASP A 247 7.37 -5.91 -9.24
CA ASP A 247 8.45 -4.93 -9.11
C ASP A 247 8.07 -3.86 -8.08
N PHE A 248 9.08 -3.33 -7.42
CA PHE A 248 8.94 -2.32 -6.36
C PHE A 248 9.86 -1.13 -6.63
N LEU A 249 9.36 0.08 -6.39
CA LEU A 249 10.13 1.33 -6.40
C LEU A 249 9.86 2.10 -5.12
N TRP A 250 10.91 2.57 -4.46
CA TRP A 250 10.84 3.55 -3.40
C TRP A 250 11.44 4.87 -3.88
N ALA A 251 10.75 5.96 -3.65
CA ALA A 251 11.18 7.32 -3.92
C ALA A 251 11.33 8.07 -2.59
N GLY A 252 12.55 8.48 -2.27
CA GLY A 252 12.86 9.26 -1.07
C GLY A 252 12.37 10.71 -1.19
N VAL A 253 12.38 11.42 -0.07
CA VAL A 253 12.01 12.84 -0.02
C VAL A 253 12.75 13.65 -1.09
N GLY A 254 12.01 14.38 -1.91
CA GLY A 254 12.54 15.22 -3.00
C GLY A 254 13.09 14.44 -4.21
N CYS A 255 12.86 13.13 -4.30
CA CYS A 255 13.14 12.37 -5.51
C CYS A 255 12.20 12.83 -6.63
N THR A 256 12.78 13.33 -7.72
CA THR A 256 11.98 13.65 -8.91
C THR A 256 11.59 12.36 -9.61
N HIS A 257 10.29 12.13 -9.78
CA HIS A 257 9.80 10.91 -10.41
C HIS A 257 8.61 11.17 -11.34
N ALA A 258 8.35 10.22 -12.23
CA ALA A 258 7.28 10.28 -13.21
C ALA A 258 6.84 8.87 -13.62
N PHE A 259 5.58 8.72 -14.04
CA PHE A 259 5.04 7.47 -14.52
C PHE A 259 4.31 7.66 -15.85
N TYR A 260 4.56 6.77 -16.81
CA TYR A 260 3.96 6.79 -18.12
C TYR A 260 3.43 5.40 -18.47
N ASN A 261 2.13 5.25 -18.58
CA ASN A 261 1.54 4.03 -19.13
C ASN A 261 1.57 4.09 -20.67
N ARG A 262 2.63 3.57 -21.25
CA ARG A 262 2.79 3.45 -22.71
C ARG A 262 2.31 2.12 -23.25
N SER A 263 1.79 1.25 -22.38
CA SER A 263 1.20 -0.03 -22.78
C SER A 263 -0.21 0.17 -23.32
N GLY A 264 -0.71 -0.79 -24.07
CA GLY A 264 -2.11 -0.78 -24.53
C GLY A 264 -3.11 -1.25 -23.49
N THR A 265 -2.67 -1.50 -22.25
CA THR A 265 -3.49 -2.05 -21.15
C THR A 265 -3.43 -1.16 -19.93
N THR A 266 -4.39 -1.32 -19.03
CA THR A 266 -4.41 -0.68 -17.72
C THR A 266 -3.24 -1.17 -16.87
N VAL A 267 -2.63 -0.29 -16.10
CA VAL A 267 -1.65 -0.64 -15.07
C VAL A 267 -2.19 -0.27 -13.69
N ARG A 268 -1.90 -1.12 -12.70
CA ARG A 268 -2.35 -0.92 -11.31
C ARG A 268 -1.21 -1.20 -10.34
N TRP A 269 -1.10 -0.36 -9.30
CA TRP A 269 -0.13 -0.55 -8.23
C TRP A 269 -0.65 -0.12 -6.87
N LEU A 270 -0.09 -0.72 -5.83
CA LEU A 270 -0.24 -0.28 -4.45
C LEU A 270 0.78 0.80 -4.16
N GLU A 271 0.35 1.89 -3.53
CA GLU A 271 1.19 3.04 -3.21
C GLU A 271 1.02 3.47 -1.76
N THR A 272 2.09 3.99 -1.16
CA THR A 272 2.04 4.62 0.17
C THR A 272 2.80 5.93 0.19
N GLN A 273 2.39 6.81 1.07
CA GLN A 273 3.03 8.10 1.34
C GLN A 273 3.27 8.26 2.84
N SER A 274 4.48 8.68 3.22
CA SER A 274 4.84 8.95 4.62
C SER A 274 5.95 10.02 4.70
N PRO A 275 5.88 10.98 5.66
CA PRO A 275 4.77 11.19 6.59
C PRO A 275 3.47 11.46 5.88
N GLN A 276 2.34 11.32 6.59
CA GLN A 276 1.03 11.58 6.00
C GLN A 276 1.00 12.95 5.33
N PRO A 277 0.61 13.03 4.02
CA PRO A 277 0.63 14.29 3.30
C PRO A 277 -0.23 15.36 3.99
N PRO A 278 0.21 16.62 3.98
CA PRO A 278 -0.62 17.70 4.46
C PRO A 278 -1.93 17.78 3.66
N ALA A 279 -3.00 18.26 4.28
CA ALA A 279 -4.33 18.34 3.68
C ALA A 279 -4.39 19.20 2.39
N ARG A 280 -3.34 19.99 2.13
CA ARG A 280 -3.23 20.87 0.95
C ARG A 280 -1.81 20.82 0.37
N HIS A 281 -1.71 20.70 -0.95
CA HIS A 281 -0.51 21.00 -1.76
C HIS A 281 0.76 20.20 -1.41
N SER A 282 0.67 18.87 -1.50
CA SER A 282 1.82 17.99 -1.30
C SER A 282 2.63 17.71 -2.59
N TYR A 283 2.14 18.15 -3.74
CA TYR A 283 2.77 17.90 -5.04
C TYR A 283 3.37 19.17 -5.64
N ARG A 284 4.55 19.06 -6.25
CA ARG A 284 5.21 20.12 -7.01
C ARG A 284 5.44 19.64 -8.43
N PHE A 285 4.48 19.92 -9.30
CA PHE A 285 4.62 19.63 -10.73
C PHE A 285 5.43 20.74 -11.42
N ALA A 286 6.36 20.35 -12.28
CA ALA A 286 7.19 21.29 -13.02
C ALA A 286 6.38 22.18 -13.99
N ARG A 287 5.21 21.69 -14.46
CA ARG A 287 4.36 22.33 -15.46
C ARG A 287 2.87 22.03 -15.24
N ASP A 288 2.40 22.05 -14.01
CA ASP A 288 1.03 21.61 -13.67
C ASP A 288 -0.08 22.41 -14.35
N TRP A 289 0.00 23.73 -14.40
CA TRP A 289 -1.02 24.59 -15.01
C TRP A 289 -1.08 24.45 -16.53
N GLU A 290 0.05 24.43 -17.20
CA GLU A 290 0.14 24.21 -18.64
C GLU A 290 -0.38 22.83 -19.01
N TYR A 291 0.02 21.81 -18.25
CA TYR A 291 -0.41 20.44 -18.45
C TYR A 291 -1.93 20.28 -18.27
N LEU A 292 -2.51 20.89 -17.24
CA LEU A 292 -3.95 20.83 -17.01
C LEU A 292 -4.72 21.45 -18.20
N ALA A 293 -4.28 22.63 -18.68
CA ALA A 293 -4.88 23.28 -19.83
C ALA A 293 -4.86 22.37 -21.07
N GLU A 294 -3.70 21.79 -21.40
CA GLU A 294 -3.56 20.83 -22.50
C GLU A 294 -4.51 19.62 -22.38
N GLN A 295 -4.70 19.06 -21.16
CA GLN A 295 -5.60 17.93 -20.93
C GLN A 295 -7.08 18.33 -21.09
N LEU A 296 -7.47 19.51 -20.63
CA LEU A 296 -8.82 20.03 -20.79
C LEU A 296 -9.17 20.28 -22.26
N GLU A 297 -8.25 20.86 -23.03
CA GLU A 297 -8.40 21.03 -24.48
C GLU A 297 -8.55 19.69 -25.21
N ARG A 298 -7.69 18.71 -24.92
CA ARG A 298 -7.74 17.36 -25.52
C ARG A 298 -9.07 16.65 -25.27
N LYS A 299 -9.71 16.89 -24.14
CA LYS A 299 -10.98 16.27 -23.76
C LYS A 299 -12.21 17.10 -24.15
N GLY A 300 -12.00 18.22 -24.86
CA GLY A 300 -13.11 19.07 -25.33
C GLY A 300 -13.89 19.75 -24.19
N VAL A 301 -13.28 19.87 -23.02
CA VAL A 301 -13.85 20.61 -21.90
C VAL A 301 -13.52 22.07 -22.17
N ALA A 302 -14.49 22.83 -22.70
CA ALA A 302 -14.33 24.27 -22.93
C ALA A 302 -14.03 24.99 -21.60
N GLN A 303 -13.11 25.97 -21.66
CA GLN A 303 -12.86 26.92 -20.59
C GLN A 303 -14.09 27.78 -20.30
#